data_4091149abf4f700b0f34b037fad82fd1
#
_entry.id   4091149abf4f700b0f34b037fad82fd1
#
_cell.length_a   1.000
_cell.length_b   1.000
_cell.length_c   1.000
_cell.angle_alpha   90.00
_cell.angle_beta   90.00
_cell.angle_gamma   90.00
#
_symmetry.space_group_name_H-M   'P 1'
#
loop_
_entity.id
_entity.type
_entity.pdbx_description
1 polymer ?
#
loop_
_entity_poly.entity_id
_entity_poly.type
_entity_poly.pdbx_seq_one_letter_code
_entity_poly.pdbx_strand_id
1 'polypeptide(L)'
;VINVQELEPRLRHQTIFNVFNTLKEGEHLTIHNNHDPMPVYYQLINMRGNIFSWEYLQKGPEWWDIKVTRQVPIIPTEKEDDIILNIPALEPQQKHQLIFNVFDILKTGDSFIIHNDHDPKPVSYQLKAMHGDVFDWEYILQGPAWWDIRVTRKEDTAK
;
A
#
# COMPACT_ATOMS: atom_id res chain seq x y z
N VAL A 1 -10.30 15.89 -10.28
CA VAL A 1 -9.15 16.74 -9.95
C VAL A 1 -9.34 17.31 -8.55
N ILE A 2 -8.32 17.20 -7.73
CA ILE A 2 -8.32 17.76 -6.39
C ILE A 2 -7.43 19.00 -6.38
N ASN A 3 -8.02 20.17 -6.19
CA ASN A 3 -7.24 21.39 -6.04
C ASN A 3 -6.89 21.57 -4.56
N VAL A 4 -5.66 21.18 -4.21
CA VAL A 4 -5.22 21.16 -2.81
C VAL A 4 -5.22 22.55 -2.20
N GLN A 5 -4.98 23.59 -3.01
CA GLN A 5 -4.92 24.95 -2.51
C GLN A 5 -6.26 25.49 -2.02
N GLU A 6 -7.37 24.89 -2.49
CA GLU A 6 -8.71 25.30 -2.06
C GLU A 6 -9.13 24.63 -0.75
N LEU A 7 -8.34 23.66 -0.26
CA LEU A 7 -8.66 22.92 0.95
C LEU A 7 -7.93 23.51 2.15
N GLU A 8 -8.56 23.38 3.33
CA GLU A 8 -7.87 23.73 4.57
C GLU A 8 -6.66 22.80 4.74
N PRO A 9 -5.51 23.31 5.23
CA PRO A 9 -4.30 22.49 5.33
C PRO A 9 -4.50 21.14 6.03
N ARG A 10 -5.29 21.13 7.12
CA ARG A 10 -5.53 19.91 7.88
C ARG A 10 -6.36 18.86 7.12
N LEU A 11 -7.11 19.29 6.08
CA LEU A 11 -7.99 18.39 5.32
C LEU A 11 -7.37 17.91 4.02
N ARG A 12 -6.23 18.47 3.61
CA ARG A 12 -5.65 18.20 2.30
C ARG A 12 -5.31 16.73 2.13
N HIS A 13 -4.54 16.16 3.06
CA HIS A 13 -4.14 14.78 2.96
C HIS A 13 -5.32 13.83 3.13
N GLN A 14 -6.21 14.13 4.07
CA GLN A 14 -7.38 13.30 4.32
C GLN A 14 -8.28 13.23 3.09
N THR A 15 -8.49 14.36 2.40
CA THR A 15 -9.32 14.40 1.20
C THR A 15 -8.71 13.53 0.10
N ILE A 16 -7.39 13.63 -0.11
CA ILE A 16 -6.70 12.82 -1.11
C ILE A 16 -6.86 11.33 -0.79
N PHE A 17 -6.65 10.94 0.48
CA PHE A 17 -6.77 9.55 0.88
C PHE A 17 -8.19 9.03 0.74
N ASN A 18 -9.20 9.84 1.10
CA ASN A 18 -10.60 9.44 0.98
C ASN A 18 -10.97 9.19 -0.48
N VAL A 19 -10.56 10.08 -1.39
CA VAL A 19 -10.81 9.88 -2.82
C VAL A 19 -10.07 8.65 -3.33
N PHE A 20 -8.80 8.47 -2.94
CA PHE A 20 -8.01 7.32 -3.35
C PHE A 20 -8.69 6.02 -2.94
N ASN A 21 -9.23 5.96 -1.73
CA ASN A 21 -9.86 4.73 -1.21
C ASN A 21 -11.12 4.34 -1.98
N THR A 22 -11.71 5.27 -2.74
CA THR A 22 -12.89 4.97 -3.56
C THR A 22 -12.53 4.53 -4.98
N LEU A 23 -11.27 4.65 -5.38
CA LEU A 23 -10.84 4.31 -6.74
C LEU A 23 -10.85 2.81 -6.97
N LYS A 24 -11.33 2.40 -8.14
CA LYS A 24 -11.20 1.03 -8.62
C LYS A 24 -9.91 0.90 -9.40
N GLU A 25 -9.49 -0.34 -9.66
CA GLU A 25 -8.29 -0.60 -10.45
C GLU A 25 -8.37 0.12 -11.79
N GLY A 26 -7.34 0.87 -12.12
CA GLY A 26 -7.28 1.64 -13.36
C GLY A 26 -7.89 3.02 -13.29
N GLU A 27 -8.66 3.31 -12.25
CA GLU A 27 -9.19 4.66 -12.03
C GLU A 27 -8.13 5.55 -11.42
N HIS A 28 -8.26 6.85 -11.64
CA HIS A 28 -7.26 7.79 -11.16
C HIS A 28 -7.89 9.03 -10.55
N LEU A 29 -7.07 9.73 -9.75
CA LEU A 29 -7.36 11.11 -9.34
C LEU A 29 -6.19 11.97 -9.78
N THR A 30 -6.43 13.29 -9.88
CA THR A 30 -5.37 14.24 -10.22
C THR A 30 -5.23 15.23 -9.07
N ILE A 31 -4.00 15.42 -8.60
CA ILE A 31 -3.68 16.38 -7.55
C ILE A 31 -3.14 17.64 -8.22
N HIS A 32 -3.74 18.79 -7.91
CA HIS A 32 -3.31 20.09 -8.41
C HIS A 32 -2.80 20.90 -7.22
N ASN A 33 -1.53 21.25 -7.21
CA ASN A 33 -0.89 21.92 -6.08
C ASN A 33 0.13 22.94 -6.56
N ASN A 34 0.50 23.88 -5.69
CA ASN A 34 1.47 24.92 -6.02
C ASN A 34 2.91 24.57 -5.66
N HIS A 35 3.13 23.36 -5.18
CA HIS A 35 4.45 22.81 -4.90
C HIS A 35 4.40 21.31 -5.09
N ASP A 36 5.58 20.66 -5.12
CA ASP A 36 5.65 19.22 -5.32
C ASP A 36 5.00 18.49 -4.14
N PRO A 37 3.91 17.73 -4.36
CA PRO A 37 3.23 17.03 -3.26
C PRO A 37 3.90 15.69 -2.91
N MET A 38 5.22 15.61 -2.99
CA MET A 38 5.95 14.37 -2.69
C MET A 38 5.67 13.82 -1.28
N PRO A 39 5.47 14.65 -0.24
CA PRO A 39 5.07 14.11 1.07
C PRO A 39 3.79 13.27 1.03
N VAL A 40 2.84 13.62 0.16
CA VAL A 40 1.62 12.81 -0.03
C VAL A 40 1.96 11.45 -0.61
N TYR A 41 2.91 11.41 -1.56
CA TYR A 41 3.37 10.15 -2.13
C TYR A 41 3.89 9.22 -1.03
N TYR A 42 4.76 9.71 -0.16
CA TYR A 42 5.33 8.90 0.91
C TYR A 42 4.25 8.45 1.91
N GLN A 43 3.29 9.32 2.20
CA GLN A 43 2.21 8.94 3.09
C GLN A 43 1.33 7.84 2.50
N LEU A 44 1.00 7.94 1.19
CA LEU A 44 0.24 6.89 0.53
C LEU A 44 0.98 5.55 0.56
N ILE A 45 2.29 5.56 0.29
CA ILE A 45 3.11 4.34 0.35
C ILE A 45 3.07 3.75 1.76
N ASN A 46 3.24 4.58 2.79
CA ASN A 46 3.29 4.11 4.17
C ASN A 46 1.93 3.62 4.69
N MET A 47 0.84 4.21 4.21
CA MET A 47 -0.49 3.90 4.70
C MET A 47 -1.23 2.87 3.84
N ARG A 48 -0.94 2.81 2.54
CA ARG A 48 -1.68 1.94 1.63
C ARG A 48 -0.78 0.96 0.88
N GLY A 49 0.55 1.14 0.91
CA GLY A 49 1.47 0.31 0.16
C GLY A 49 1.63 0.77 -1.28
N ASN A 50 2.31 -0.03 -2.09
CA ASN A 50 2.66 0.32 -3.48
C ASN A 50 1.57 -0.09 -4.48
N ILE A 51 0.34 0.33 -4.24
CA ILE A 51 -0.82 -0.08 -5.05
C ILE A 51 -1.25 0.99 -6.04
N PHE A 52 -0.41 1.97 -6.31
CA PHE A 52 -0.73 3.07 -7.22
C PHE A 52 0.48 3.47 -8.04
N SER A 53 0.23 4.14 -9.18
CA SER A 53 1.27 4.82 -9.95
C SER A 53 1.17 6.32 -9.69
N TRP A 54 2.31 7.00 -9.78
CA TRP A 54 2.45 8.43 -9.49
C TRP A 54 3.09 9.07 -10.70
N GLU A 55 2.31 9.81 -11.47
CA GLU A 55 2.77 10.39 -12.73
C GLU A 55 2.65 11.90 -12.70
N TYR A 56 3.77 12.59 -12.93
CA TYR A 56 3.77 14.06 -13.03
C TYR A 56 3.25 14.46 -14.40
N LEU A 57 2.13 15.18 -14.42
CA LEU A 57 1.61 15.78 -15.65
C LEU A 57 2.22 17.15 -15.88
N GLN A 58 2.54 17.86 -14.80
CA GLN A 58 3.23 19.15 -14.83
C GLN A 58 4.12 19.28 -13.61
N LYS A 59 5.37 19.73 -13.81
CA LYS A 59 6.36 19.86 -12.75
C LYS A 59 6.75 21.32 -12.53
N GLY A 60 5.80 22.09 -12.04
CA GLY A 60 6.10 23.48 -11.71
C GLY A 60 6.49 24.33 -12.89
N PRO A 61 7.09 25.52 -12.63
CA PRO A 61 7.41 26.02 -11.30
C PRO A 61 6.20 26.50 -10.48
N GLU A 62 5.12 26.94 -11.13
CA GLU A 62 3.97 27.49 -10.40
C GLU A 62 3.00 26.43 -9.92
N TRP A 63 2.74 25.47 -10.79
CA TRP A 63 1.75 24.42 -10.52
C TRP A 63 2.35 23.04 -10.76
N TRP A 64 1.88 22.11 -9.95
CA TRP A 64 2.26 20.70 -10.03
C TRP A 64 1.00 19.90 -10.17
N ASP A 65 0.90 19.13 -11.24
CA ASP A 65 -0.24 18.24 -11.49
C ASP A 65 0.25 16.80 -11.51
N ILE A 66 -0.34 15.98 -10.67
CA ILE A 66 0.06 14.58 -10.53
C ILE A 66 -1.15 13.69 -10.74
N LYS A 67 -0.98 12.69 -11.59
CA LYS A 67 -2.00 11.66 -11.82
C LYS A 67 -1.67 10.46 -10.97
N VAL A 68 -2.58 10.12 -10.05
CA VAL A 68 -2.45 8.96 -9.18
C VAL A 68 -3.46 7.92 -9.64
N THR A 69 -2.97 6.78 -10.15
CA THR A 69 -3.80 5.72 -10.70
C THR A 69 -3.73 4.50 -9.79
N ARG A 70 -4.89 3.96 -9.44
CA ARG A 70 -4.92 2.75 -8.62
C ARG A 70 -4.53 1.54 -9.46
N GLN A 71 -3.55 0.76 -8.98
CA GLN A 71 -2.98 -0.38 -9.70
C GLN A 71 -3.54 -1.73 -9.24
N VAL A 72 -4.13 -1.77 -8.07
CA VAL A 72 -4.61 -3.01 -7.47
C VAL A 72 -6.11 -2.85 -7.19
N PRO A 73 -6.95 -3.85 -7.53
CA PRO A 73 -8.39 -3.77 -7.27
C PRO A 73 -8.67 -3.69 -5.76
N ILE A 74 -9.86 -3.22 -5.42
CA ILE A 74 -10.31 -3.22 -4.04
C ILE A 74 -10.52 -4.67 -3.61
N ILE A 75 -9.79 -5.08 -2.57
CA ILE A 75 -9.88 -6.43 -2.02
C ILE A 75 -11.11 -6.47 -1.11
N PRO A 76 -11.98 -7.51 -1.20
CA PRO A 76 -13.24 -7.51 -0.44
C PRO A 76 -13.11 -7.30 1.06
N THR A 77 -11.99 -7.71 1.66
CA THR A 77 -11.76 -7.51 3.08
C THR A 77 -10.90 -6.29 3.38
N GLU A 78 -10.61 -5.47 2.36
CA GLU A 78 -9.78 -4.28 2.53
C GLU A 78 -10.46 -3.29 3.45
N LYS A 79 -9.75 -2.86 4.48
CA LYS A 79 -10.16 -1.76 5.33
C LYS A 79 -9.60 -0.47 4.76
N GLU A 80 -10.15 0.67 5.21
CA GLU A 80 -9.76 1.96 4.68
C GLU A 80 -8.24 2.22 4.77
N ASP A 81 -7.60 1.70 5.80
CA ASP A 81 -6.18 1.94 6.08
C ASP A 81 -5.29 0.70 5.88
N ASP A 82 -5.77 -0.33 5.19
CA ASP A 82 -4.95 -1.52 4.94
C ASP A 82 -3.74 -1.17 4.07
N ILE A 83 -2.59 -1.70 4.46
CA ILE A 83 -1.36 -1.64 3.65
C ILE A 83 -1.37 -2.84 2.73
N ILE A 84 -1.23 -2.60 1.43
CA ILE A 84 -1.21 -3.67 0.42
C ILE A 84 0.12 -3.61 -0.31
N LEU A 85 0.82 -4.74 -0.32
CA LEU A 85 2.10 -4.86 -1.03
C LEU A 85 1.86 -5.53 -2.37
N ASN A 86 1.99 -4.76 -3.44
CA ASN A 86 1.83 -5.24 -4.81
C ASN A 86 3.15 -5.85 -5.26
N ILE A 87 3.30 -7.16 -5.05
CA ILE A 87 4.58 -7.84 -5.22
C ILE A 87 5.06 -7.86 -6.67
N PRO A 88 4.20 -8.14 -7.68
CA PRO A 88 4.69 -8.17 -9.07
C PRO A 88 5.28 -6.86 -9.56
N ALA A 89 4.92 -5.74 -8.94
CA ALA A 89 5.45 -4.43 -9.33
C ALA A 89 6.86 -4.17 -8.80
N LEU A 90 7.39 -5.05 -7.94
CA LEU A 90 8.71 -4.89 -7.34
C LEU A 90 9.75 -5.68 -8.11
N GLU A 91 11.00 -5.20 -8.09
CA GLU A 91 12.11 -5.98 -8.61
C GLU A 91 12.35 -7.20 -7.73
N PRO A 92 12.83 -8.32 -8.30
CA PRO A 92 12.98 -9.56 -7.52
C PRO A 92 13.75 -9.40 -6.21
N GLN A 93 14.82 -8.61 -6.21
CA GLN A 93 15.62 -8.44 -4.98
C GLN A 93 14.89 -7.60 -3.94
N GLN A 94 13.84 -6.87 -4.32
CA GLN A 94 13.08 -6.02 -3.39
C GLN A 94 11.87 -6.72 -2.79
N LYS A 95 11.41 -7.80 -3.41
CA LYS A 95 10.14 -8.42 -3.02
C LYS A 95 10.15 -8.89 -1.57
N HIS A 96 11.13 -9.70 -1.21
CA HIS A 96 11.21 -10.21 0.16
C HIS A 96 11.62 -9.11 1.14
N GLN A 97 12.53 -8.25 0.72
CA GLN A 97 13.03 -7.17 1.58
C GLN A 97 11.89 -6.26 2.04
N LEU A 98 11.00 -5.86 1.12
CA LEU A 98 9.89 -4.99 1.47
C LEU A 98 8.93 -5.68 2.45
N ILE A 99 8.62 -6.95 2.21
CA ILE A 99 7.73 -7.69 3.09
C ILE A 99 8.32 -7.76 4.50
N PHE A 100 9.60 -8.09 4.61
CA PHE A 100 10.24 -8.18 5.92
C PHE A 100 10.33 -6.83 6.62
N ASN A 101 10.63 -5.77 5.87
CA ASN A 101 10.69 -4.43 6.45
C ASN A 101 9.34 -3.98 6.99
N VAL A 102 8.26 -4.23 6.25
CA VAL A 102 6.92 -3.89 6.71
C VAL A 102 6.56 -4.71 7.94
N PHE A 103 6.86 -6.00 7.93
CA PHE A 103 6.57 -6.85 9.08
C PHE A 103 7.30 -6.36 10.34
N ASP A 104 8.55 -5.94 10.19
CA ASP A 104 9.37 -5.51 11.33
C ASP A 104 8.80 -4.26 12.02
N ILE A 105 8.10 -3.40 11.30
CA ILE A 105 7.53 -2.19 11.89
C ILE A 105 6.10 -2.37 12.39
N LEU A 106 5.50 -3.54 12.15
CA LEU A 106 4.15 -3.81 12.64
C LEU A 106 4.14 -3.97 14.16
N LYS A 107 3.09 -3.46 14.75
CA LYS A 107 2.80 -3.71 16.16
C LYS A 107 1.87 -4.90 16.28
N THR A 108 1.79 -5.47 17.49
CA THR A 108 0.87 -6.57 17.76
C THR A 108 -0.56 -6.18 17.37
N GLY A 109 -1.20 -7.02 16.56
CA GLY A 109 -2.55 -6.78 16.08
C GLY A 109 -2.61 -6.07 14.73
N ASP A 110 -1.50 -5.45 14.29
CA ASP A 110 -1.47 -4.80 12.97
C ASP A 110 -1.29 -5.83 11.87
N SER A 111 -1.75 -5.50 10.68
CA SER A 111 -1.67 -6.40 9.53
C SER A 111 -1.34 -5.64 8.26
N PHE A 112 -0.91 -6.41 7.27
CA PHE A 112 -0.78 -5.94 5.89
C PHE A 112 -1.22 -7.05 4.95
N ILE A 113 -1.44 -6.70 3.68
CA ILE A 113 -1.89 -7.66 2.67
C ILE A 113 -0.80 -7.83 1.63
N ILE A 114 -0.48 -9.07 1.30
CA ILE A 114 0.41 -9.40 0.18
C ILE A 114 -0.47 -9.70 -1.03
N HIS A 115 -0.27 -8.95 -2.12
CA HIS A 115 -0.96 -9.15 -3.39
C HIS A 115 0.05 -9.67 -4.40
N ASN A 116 -0.11 -10.93 -4.83
CA ASN A 116 0.88 -11.59 -5.69
C ASN A 116 0.17 -12.38 -6.80
N ASP A 117 0.91 -12.73 -7.83
CA ASP A 117 0.38 -13.49 -8.97
C ASP A 117 0.58 -14.99 -8.82
N HIS A 118 1.13 -15.43 -7.69
CA HIS A 118 1.27 -16.84 -7.34
C HIS A 118 1.27 -16.96 -5.81
N ASP A 119 1.14 -18.20 -5.32
CA ASP A 119 1.10 -18.43 -3.88
C ASP A 119 2.42 -18.03 -3.23
N PRO A 120 2.42 -17.02 -2.33
CA PRO A 120 3.66 -16.57 -1.69
C PRO A 120 4.03 -17.41 -0.47
N LYS A 121 3.72 -18.69 -0.48
CA LYS A 121 3.98 -19.57 0.65
C LYS A 121 5.45 -19.59 1.10
N PRO A 122 6.44 -19.53 0.18
CA PRO A 122 7.83 -19.46 0.62
C PRO A 122 8.13 -18.27 1.54
N VAL A 123 7.41 -17.17 1.37
CA VAL A 123 7.56 -16.01 2.26
C VAL A 123 7.13 -16.36 3.68
N SER A 124 6.04 -17.14 3.84
CA SER A 124 5.60 -17.54 5.18
C SER A 124 6.65 -18.37 5.89
N TYR A 125 7.34 -19.24 5.15
CA TYR A 125 8.41 -20.05 5.74
C TYR A 125 9.59 -19.18 6.15
N GLN A 126 9.94 -18.18 5.34
CA GLN A 126 11.03 -17.27 5.66
C GLN A 126 10.71 -16.40 6.86
N LEU A 127 9.49 -15.86 6.92
CA LEU A 127 9.07 -15.08 8.09
C LEU A 127 9.12 -15.92 9.36
N LYS A 128 8.65 -17.16 9.28
CA LYS A 128 8.67 -18.05 10.43
C LYS A 128 10.09 -18.40 10.86
N ALA A 129 10.99 -18.57 9.91
CA ALA A 129 12.41 -18.85 10.21
C ALA A 129 13.08 -17.65 10.87
N MET A 130 12.71 -16.43 10.50
CA MET A 130 13.35 -15.23 11.02
C MET A 130 12.75 -14.74 12.32
N HIS A 131 11.45 -14.87 12.49
CA HIS A 131 10.73 -14.27 13.63
C HIS A 131 10.01 -15.28 14.50
N GLY A 132 9.88 -16.52 14.06
CA GLY A 132 9.12 -17.53 14.76
C GLY A 132 7.64 -17.46 14.48
N ASP A 133 6.85 -18.12 15.31
CA ASP A 133 5.40 -18.20 15.12
C ASP A 133 4.70 -17.01 15.78
N VAL A 134 4.96 -15.82 15.21
CA VAL A 134 4.47 -14.56 15.78
C VAL A 134 3.55 -13.83 14.80
N PHE A 135 2.97 -14.55 13.84
CA PHE A 135 2.04 -13.96 12.87
C PHE A 135 0.99 -14.98 12.45
N ASP A 136 -0.16 -14.45 11.98
CA ASP A 136 -1.19 -15.24 11.32
C ASP A 136 -1.07 -15.02 9.81
N TRP A 137 -1.33 -16.10 9.06
CA TRP A 137 -1.25 -16.12 7.60
C TRP A 137 -2.62 -16.56 7.07
N GLU A 138 -3.38 -15.58 6.57
CA GLU A 138 -4.76 -15.84 6.13
C GLU A 138 -4.91 -15.61 4.64
N TYR A 139 -5.35 -16.62 3.91
CA TYR A 139 -5.64 -16.49 2.48
C TYR A 139 -6.99 -15.81 2.30
N ILE A 140 -6.97 -14.63 1.67
CA ILE A 140 -8.20 -13.92 1.30
C ILE A 140 -8.65 -14.39 -0.07
N LEU A 141 -7.69 -14.57 -1.00
CA LEU A 141 -7.94 -15.05 -2.35
C LEU A 141 -6.85 -16.06 -2.71
N GLN A 142 -7.25 -17.22 -3.25
CA GLN A 142 -6.31 -18.29 -3.60
C GLN A 142 -6.33 -18.57 -5.10
N GLY A 143 -5.84 -17.61 -5.87
CA GLY A 143 -5.68 -17.81 -7.29
C GLY A 143 -6.99 -17.96 -8.07
N PRO A 144 -6.90 -18.40 -9.34
CA PRO A 144 -5.66 -18.74 -10.03
C PRO A 144 -4.82 -17.54 -10.46
N ALA A 145 -5.43 -16.39 -10.76
CA ALA A 145 -4.69 -15.25 -11.27
C ALA A 145 -3.98 -14.47 -10.17
N TRP A 146 -4.64 -14.30 -9.04
CA TRP A 146 -4.10 -13.49 -7.94
C TRP A 146 -4.23 -14.21 -6.61
N TRP A 147 -3.29 -13.93 -5.73
CA TRP A 147 -3.24 -14.47 -4.38
C TRP A 147 -3.14 -13.30 -3.42
N ASP A 148 -4.12 -13.16 -2.54
CA ASP A 148 -4.14 -12.10 -1.53
C ASP A 148 -4.09 -12.73 -0.16
N ILE A 149 -3.12 -12.35 0.63
CA ILE A 149 -2.88 -12.92 1.95
C ILE A 149 -2.80 -11.79 2.97
N ARG A 150 -3.57 -11.92 4.06
CA ARG A 150 -3.43 -11.01 5.20
C ARG A 150 -2.46 -11.60 6.20
N VAL A 151 -1.41 -10.86 6.49
CA VAL A 151 -0.43 -11.22 7.51
C VAL A 151 -0.66 -10.31 8.71
N THR A 152 -1.01 -10.91 9.85
CA THR A 152 -1.29 -10.19 11.08
C THR A 152 -0.23 -10.52 12.12
N ARG A 153 0.38 -9.50 12.71
CA ARG A 153 1.38 -9.72 13.74
C ARG A 153 0.70 -10.09 15.06
N LYS A 154 1.08 -11.25 15.61
CA LYS A 154 0.60 -11.69 16.91
C LYS A 154 1.54 -11.22 18.01
N GLU A 155 1.06 -11.29 19.23
CA GLU A 155 1.91 -11.00 20.38
C GLU A 155 3.12 -11.94 20.38
N ASP A 156 4.31 -11.36 20.62
CA ASP A 156 5.52 -12.14 20.67
C ASP A 156 5.58 -12.87 22.00
N THR A 157 5.42 -14.18 21.95
CA THR A 157 5.47 -15.02 23.15
C THR A 157 6.82 -15.70 23.35
N ALA A 158 7.75 -15.50 22.43
CA ALA A 158 9.08 -16.10 22.50
C ALA A 158 9.95 -15.27 23.44
N LYS A 159 10.00 -15.66 24.64
CA LYS A 159 10.80 -14.98 25.66
C LYS A 159 11.88 -15.89 26.21
#